data_631616b44f200ef0d1564c09224eaf21
#
_entry.id   631616b44f200ef0d1564c09224eaf21
#
_cell.length_a   1.000
_cell.length_b   1.000
_cell.length_c   1.000
_cell.angle_alpha   90.00
_cell.angle_beta   90.00
_cell.angle_gamma   90.00
#
_symmetry.space_group_name_H-M   'P 1'
#
loop_
_entity.id
_entity.type
_entity.pdbx_description
1 polymer ?
#
loop_
_entity_poly.entity_id
_entity_poly.type
_entity_poly.pdbx_seq_one_letter_code
_entity_poly.pdbx_strand_id
1 'polypeptide(L)'
;MPNWCMNTVTITGDANKVAAIEAAAKNDSLLEHLAPIGEWDYGTAVETWGTKWDIIGPDVQIEEDGKTMHLNFDSAWGPPTEAYEKYIEKNPDMSIEASYYESGMCFIGWYNSSEELNESFEIDFADEDWRDDIPQDLIDDWGLDDEYENWKEWQDDEDDD
;
A
#
# COMPACT_ATOMS: atom_id res chain seq x y z
N MET A 1 -5.73 -18.94 -0.45
CA MET A 1 -5.69 -17.61 -1.11
C MET A 1 -5.08 -16.57 -0.17
N PRO A 2 -4.24 -15.68 -0.67
CA PRO A 2 -3.70 -14.64 0.21
C PRO A 2 -4.76 -13.61 0.55
N ASN A 3 -4.60 -12.98 1.71
CA ASN A 3 -5.33 -11.78 2.01
C ASN A 3 -4.74 -10.64 1.18
N TRP A 4 -5.58 -9.81 0.60
CA TRP A 4 -5.13 -8.73 -0.26
C TRP A 4 -5.10 -7.40 0.50
N CYS A 5 -3.95 -6.75 0.44
CA CYS A 5 -3.75 -5.40 0.97
C CYS A 5 -4.00 -4.39 -0.14
N MET A 6 -4.91 -3.47 0.07
CA MET A 6 -5.19 -2.40 -0.90
C MET A 6 -4.22 -1.26 -0.69
N ASN A 7 -3.63 -0.75 -1.77
CA ASN A 7 -2.62 0.30 -1.72
C ASN A 7 -2.97 1.47 -2.64
N THR A 8 -2.75 2.69 -2.13
CA THR A 8 -2.81 3.92 -2.91
C THR A 8 -1.44 4.58 -2.79
N VAL A 9 -0.79 4.86 -3.92
CA VAL A 9 0.61 5.31 -3.94
C VAL A 9 0.76 6.52 -4.86
N THR A 10 1.50 7.52 -4.42
CA THR A 10 1.89 8.68 -5.24
C THR A 10 3.41 8.73 -5.32
N ILE A 11 3.95 8.72 -6.52
CA ILE A 11 5.40 8.78 -6.78
C ILE A 11 5.71 10.07 -7.54
N THR A 12 6.65 10.86 -7.01
CA THR A 12 6.97 12.17 -7.57
C THR A 12 8.49 12.32 -7.76
N GLY A 13 8.90 12.97 -8.85
CA GLY A 13 10.29 13.29 -9.09
C GLY A 13 10.64 13.42 -10.56
N ASP A 14 11.83 12.94 -10.94
CA ASP A 14 12.32 13.04 -12.31
C ASP A 14 11.40 12.36 -13.31
N ALA A 15 11.02 13.07 -14.37
CA ALA A 15 10.06 12.58 -15.37
C ALA A 15 10.53 11.27 -16.05
N ASN A 16 11.83 11.11 -16.29
CA ASN A 16 12.36 9.90 -16.90
C ASN A 16 12.25 8.70 -15.96
N LYS A 17 12.47 8.92 -14.68
CA LYS A 17 12.33 7.87 -13.66
C LYS A 17 10.86 7.48 -13.47
N VAL A 18 9.95 8.47 -13.45
CA VAL A 18 8.51 8.22 -13.38
C VAL A 18 8.06 7.40 -14.59
N ALA A 19 8.50 7.74 -15.80
CA ALA A 19 8.16 7.00 -17.01
C ALA A 19 8.67 5.55 -16.96
N ALA A 20 9.86 5.32 -16.40
CA ALA A 20 10.40 3.97 -16.25
C ALA A 20 9.58 3.13 -15.28
N ILE A 21 9.13 3.74 -14.18
CA ILE A 21 8.25 3.05 -13.20
C ILE A 21 6.91 2.74 -13.84
N GLU A 22 6.34 3.67 -14.63
CA GLU A 22 5.09 3.44 -15.36
C GLU A 22 5.19 2.23 -16.27
N ALA A 23 6.26 2.16 -17.05
CA ALA A 23 6.48 1.04 -17.98
C ALA A 23 6.57 -0.29 -17.23
N ALA A 24 7.27 -0.32 -16.11
CA ALA A 24 7.39 -1.52 -15.29
C ALA A 24 6.04 -1.93 -14.67
N ALA A 25 5.27 -0.95 -14.18
CA ALA A 25 3.96 -1.21 -13.59
C ALA A 25 2.99 -1.81 -14.63
N LYS A 26 2.98 -1.28 -15.84
CA LYS A 26 2.13 -1.78 -16.94
C LYS A 26 2.57 -3.16 -17.43
N ASN A 27 3.79 -3.57 -17.12
CA ASN A 27 4.35 -4.87 -17.51
C ASN A 27 4.36 -5.87 -16.32
N ASP A 28 3.60 -5.59 -15.26
CA ASP A 28 3.49 -6.42 -14.05
C ASP A 28 4.84 -6.67 -13.35
N SER A 29 5.77 -5.73 -13.46
CA SER A 29 7.10 -5.82 -12.86
C SER A 29 7.47 -4.59 -12.03
N LEU A 30 6.48 -3.98 -11.38
CA LEU A 30 6.70 -2.79 -10.56
C LEU A 30 7.75 -3.02 -9.47
N LEU A 31 7.60 -4.08 -8.67
CA LEU A 31 8.51 -4.34 -7.55
C LEU A 31 9.90 -4.78 -8.01
N GLU A 32 9.97 -5.56 -9.09
CA GLU A 32 11.26 -5.93 -9.67
C GLU A 32 12.02 -4.70 -10.18
N HIS A 33 11.30 -3.69 -10.67
CA HIS A 33 11.92 -2.42 -11.05
C HIS A 33 12.40 -1.62 -9.85
N LEU A 34 11.57 -1.52 -8.81
CA LEU A 34 11.90 -0.75 -7.60
C LEU A 34 13.04 -1.38 -6.80
N ALA A 35 13.01 -2.69 -6.66
CA ALA A 35 13.99 -3.45 -5.85
C ALA A 35 14.24 -4.82 -6.49
N PRO A 36 15.12 -4.89 -7.49
CA PRO A 36 15.34 -6.13 -8.25
C PRO A 36 15.80 -7.30 -7.38
N ILE A 37 15.17 -8.47 -7.56
CA ILE A 37 15.58 -9.72 -6.90
C ILE A 37 16.09 -10.76 -7.89
N GLY A 38 15.83 -10.54 -9.21
CA GLY A 38 16.19 -11.50 -10.25
C GLY A 38 15.16 -12.62 -10.31
N GLU A 39 15.62 -13.86 -10.18
CA GLU A 39 14.74 -15.02 -10.16
C GLU A 39 13.88 -15.02 -8.89
N TRP A 40 12.57 -15.22 -9.02
CA TRP A 40 11.66 -15.17 -7.89
C TRP A 40 11.95 -16.28 -6.86
N ASP A 41 12.01 -15.88 -5.59
CA ASP A 41 12.16 -16.74 -4.44
C ASP A 41 11.33 -16.16 -3.30
N TYR A 42 10.52 -16.99 -2.65
CA TYR A 42 9.59 -16.52 -1.61
C TYR A 42 10.28 -15.72 -0.50
N GLY A 43 11.33 -16.27 0.07
CA GLY A 43 12.07 -15.61 1.16
C GLY A 43 12.68 -14.29 0.73
N THR A 44 13.29 -14.26 -0.46
CA THR A 44 13.89 -13.05 -1.01
C THR A 44 12.83 -11.98 -1.31
N ALA A 45 11.69 -12.39 -1.87
CA ALA A 45 10.59 -11.45 -2.17
C ALA A 45 10.05 -10.80 -0.90
N VAL A 46 9.75 -11.56 0.13
CA VAL A 46 9.22 -11.04 1.39
C VAL A 46 10.23 -10.11 2.07
N GLU A 47 11.50 -10.49 2.08
CA GLU A 47 12.57 -9.68 2.70
C GLU A 47 12.83 -8.39 1.94
N THR A 48 12.85 -8.45 0.59
CA THR A 48 13.23 -7.32 -0.27
C THR A 48 12.06 -6.41 -0.60
N TRP A 49 10.87 -6.96 -0.80
CA TRP A 49 9.68 -6.20 -1.20
C TRP A 49 8.72 -5.93 -0.04
N GLY A 50 8.67 -6.81 0.96
CA GLY A 50 7.66 -6.77 2.02
C GLY A 50 6.38 -7.48 1.63
N THR A 51 6.33 -8.11 0.46
CA THR A 51 5.15 -8.85 -0.02
C THR A 51 5.61 -10.09 -0.80
N LYS A 52 4.69 -11.02 -1.02
CA LYS A 52 4.99 -12.34 -1.55
C LYS A 52 5.40 -12.34 -3.03
N TRP A 53 4.73 -11.53 -3.86
CA TRP A 53 4.99 -11.48 -5.30
C TRP A 53 4.79 -10.08 -5.86
N ASP A 54 5.13 -9.91 -7.15
CA ASP A 54 5.03 -8.60 -7.80
C ASP A 54 3.57 -8.20 -8.03
N ILE A 55 3.36 -6.95 -8.38
CA ILE A 55 2.03 -6.35 -8.55
C ILE A 55 1.49 -6.65 -9.95
N ILE A 56 0.28 -7.18 -10.01
CA ILE A 56 -0.37 -7.54 -11.26
C ILE A 56 -1.54 -6.58 -11.52
N GLY A 57 -1.55 -5.97 -12.72
CA GLY A 57 -2.64 -5.13 -13.18
C GLY A 57 -2.92 -3.88 -12.35
N PRO A 58 -1.89 -3.10 -11.96
CA PRO A 58 -2.14 -1.88 -11.20
C PRO A 58 -2.84 -0.82 -12.06
N ASP A 59 -3.65 0.02 -11.41
CA ASP A 59 -4.16 1.25 -12.04
C ASP A 59 -3.06 2.30 -12.01
N VAL A 60 -2.76 2.90 -13.15
CA VAL A 60 -1.68 3.87 -13.27
C VAL A 60 -2.19 5.14 -13.93
N GLN A 61 -1.97 6.29 -13.27
CA GLN A 61 -2.29 7.60 -13.82
C GLN A 61 -1.11 8.54 -13.64
N ILE A 62 -0.73 9.24 -14.71
CA ILE A 62 0.36 10.22 -14.67
C ILE A 62 -0.22 11.61 -14.91
N GLU A 63 0.19 12.58 -14.10
CA GLU A 63 -0.20 13.97 -14.27
C GLU A 63 0.48 14.58 -15.50
N GLU A 64 -0.06 15.70 -15.99
CA GLU A 64 0.40 16.36 -17.22
C GLU A 64 1.89 16.70 -17.21
N ASP A 65 2.47 17.00 -16.05
CA ASP A 65 3.89 17.36 -15.93
C ASP A 65 4.84 16.16 -16.11
N GLY A 66 4.30 14.93 -16.09
CA GLY A 66 5.08 13.71 -16.19
C GLY A 66 5.93 13.41 -14.97
N LYS A 67 5.80 14.19 -13.90
CA LYS A 67 6.63 14.09 -12.71
C LYS A 67 5.89 13.49 -11.51
N THR A 68 4.58 13.30 -11.63
CA THR A 68 3.74 12.74 -10.56
C THR A 68 2.91 11.60 -11.12
N MET A 69 2.99 10.44 -10.46
CA MET A 69 2.25 9.24 -10.84
C MET A 69 1.44 8.73 -9.67
N HIS A 70 0.19 8.38 -9.96
CA HIS A 70 -0.71 7.78 -8.97
C HIS A 70 -0.95 6.31 -9.31
N LEU A 71 -0.81 5.45 -8.32
CA LEU A 71 -0.99 4.01 -8.46
C LEU A 71 -2.01 3.50 -7.46
N ASN A 72 -2.87 2.59 -7.91
CA ASN A 72 -3.76 1.82 -7.04
C ASN A 72 -3.58 0.36 -7.36
N PHE A 73 -3.31 -0.46 -6.36
CA PHE A 73 -3.10 -1.88 -6.57
C PHE A 73 -3.30 -2.68 -5.28
N ASP A 74 -3.44 -4.00 -5.45
CA ASP A 74 -3.49 -4.95 -4.35
C ASP A 74 -2.15 -5.67 -4.24
N SER A 75 -1.69 -5.88 -3.00
CA SER A 75 -0.49 -6.68 -2.74
C SER A 75 -0.81 -7.83 -1.79
N ALA A 76 -0.06 -8.94 -1.91
CA ALA A 76 -0.32 -10.15 -1.13
C ALA A 76 0.14 -9.99 0.31
N TRP A 77 -0.77 -10.12 1.27
CA TRP A 77 -0.58 -10.12 2.73
C TRP A 77 -0.19 -8.78 3.35
N GLY A 78 0.52 -7.90 2.63
CA GLY A 78 0.96 -6.63 3.18
C GLY A 78 1.45 -5.67 2.11
N PRO A 79 1.72 -4.41 2.48
CA PRO A 79 2.20 -3.41 1.53
C PRO A 79 3.67 -3.62 1.17
N PRO A 80 4.08 -3.28 -0.06
CA PRO A 80 5.48 -3.43 -0.47
C PRO A 80 6.39 -2.28 -0.01
N THR A 81 6.32 -1.92 1.27
CA THR A 81 7.08 -0.78 1.83
C THR A 81 8.59 -0.99 1.80
N GLU A 82 9.06 -2.24 1.91
CA GLU A 82 10.48 -2.54 1.80
C GLU A 82 11.02 -2.20 0.40
N ALA A 83 10.22 -2.44 -0.64
CA ALA A 83 10.59 -2.08 -2.01
C ALA A 83 10.67 -0.56 -2.16
N TYR A 84 9.75 0.18 -1.56
CA TYR A 84 9.77 1.65 -1.59
C TYR A 84 11.05 2.19 -0.96
N GLU A 85 11.42 1.68 0.19
CA GLU A 85 12.63 2.12 0.89
C GLU A 85 13.91 1.86 0.09
N LYS A 86 14.01 0.69 -0.50
CA LYS A 86 15.17 0.32 -1.32
C LYS A 86 15.30 1.21 -2.55
N TYR A 87 14.15 1.54 -3.17
CA TYR A 87 14.15 2.43 -4.32
C TYR A 87 14.61 3.85 -3.93
N ILE A 88 14.08 4.39 -2.85
CA ILE A 88 14.40 5.74 -2.37
C ILE A 88 15.87 5.84 -1.93
N GLU A 89 16.43 4.80 -1.32
CA GLU A 89 17.86 4.77 -0.97
C GLU A 89 18.76 4.98 -2.19
N LYS A 90 18.37 4.41 -3.34
CA LYS A 90 19.12 4.55 -4.59
C LYS A 90 18.72 5.78 -5.39
N ASN A 91 17.57 6.36 -5.11
CA ASN A 91 17.00 7.49 -5.86
C ASN A 91 16.48 8.56 -4.88
N PRO A 92 17.40 9.22 -4.13
CA PRO A 92 16.98 10.18 -3.11
C PRO A 92 16.32 11.44 -3.67
N ASP A 93 16.38 11.65 -4.98
CA ASP A 93 15.70 12.73 -5.69
C ASP A 93 14.20 12.44 -5.93
N MET A 94 13.78 11.20 -5.69
CA MET A 94 12.39 10.77 -5.83
C MET A 94 11.69 10.76 -4.48
N SER A 95 10.35 10.84 -4.48
CA SER A 95 9.57 10.67 -3.26
C SER A 95 8.42 9.70 -3.50
N ILE A 96 8.09 8.92 -2.47
CA ILE A 96 6.98 7.97 -2.49
C ILE A 96 6.11 8.26 -1.27
N GLU A 97 4.82 8.45 -1.51
CA GLU A 97 3.81 8.59 -0.47
C GLU A 97 2.76 7.52 -0.70
N ALA A 98 2.47 6.72 0.31
CA ALA A 98 1.54 5.60 0.17
C ALA A 98 0.68 5.43 1.41
N SER A 99 -0.53 4.92 1.20
CA SER A 99 -1.37 4.43 2.29
C SER A 99 -1.93 3.08 1.90
N TYR A 100 -2.27 2.26 2.90
CA TYR A 100 -2.72 0.89 2.64
C TYR A 100 -3.71 0.44 3.70
N TYR A 101 -4.59 -0.49 3.31
CA TYR A 101 -5.59 -1.09 4.19
C TYR A 101 -5.76 -2.57 3.85
N GLU A 102 -5.65 -3.42 4.85
CA GLU A 102 -5.86 -4.86 4.71
C GLU A 102 -6.99 -5.29 5.64
N SER A 103 -8.18 -5.55 5.08
CA SER A 103 -9.39 -5.84 5.84
C SER A 103 -9.42 -7.23 6.45
N GLY A 104 -8.73 -8.20 5.83
CA GLY A 104 -8.70 -9.57 6.33
C GLY A 104 -7.95 -9.74 7.64
N MET A 105 -6.80 -9.08 7.75
CA MET A 105 -5.96 -9.08 8.96
C MET A 105 -6.20 -7.85 9.83
N CYS A 106 -7.05 -6.94 9.38
CA CYS A 106 -7.46 -5.73 10.10
C CYS A 106 -6.29 -4.81 10.46
N PHE A 107 -5.56 -4.33 9.45
CA PHE A 107 -4.57 -3.30 9.68
C PHE A 107 -4.60 -2.22 8.59
N ILE A 108 -4.12 -1.03 8.94
CA ILE A 108 -4.07 0.14 8.07
C ILE A 108 -2.76 0.89 8.35
N GLY A 109 -2.23 1.59 7.36
CA GLY A 109 -1.02 2.34 7.59
C GLY A 109 -0.65 3.26 6.44
N TRP A 110 0.49 3.91 6.59
CA TRP A 110 1.01 4.83 5.59
C TRP A 110 2.53 4.81 5.55
N TYR A 111 3.06 5.29 4.44
CA TYR A 111 4.48 5.43 4.18
C TYR A 111 4.70 6.77 3.48
N ASN A 112 5.72 7.53 3.91
CA ASN A 112 6.08 8.79 3.25
C ASN A 112 7.60 8.95 3.34
N SER A 113 8.28 8.86 2.20
CA SER A 113 9.74 8.93 2.16
C SER A 113 10.27 10.31 2.53
N SER A 114 9.53 11.38 2.19
CA SER A 114 9.94 12.76 2.49
C SER A 114 9.87 13.08 3.98
N GLU A 115 8.96 12.44 4.70
CA GLU A 115 8.77 12.66 6.14
C GLU A 115 9.39 11.56 7.00
N GLU A 116 10.04 10.59 6.36
CA GLU A 116 10.59 9.39 7.02
C GLU A 116 9.54 8.66 7.84
N LEU A 117 8.33 8.56 7.29
CA LEU A 117 7.16 7.98 7.95
C LEU A 117 6.87 6.59 7.41
N ASN A 118 6.77 5.61 8.31
CA ASN A 118 6.38 4.24 7.96
C ASN A 118 5.69 3.64 9.19
N GLU A 119 4.35 3.78 9.25
CA GLU A 119 3.57 3.37 10.41
C GLU A 119 2.40 2.48 10.02
N SER A 120 2.13 1.47 10.85
CA SER A 120 1.04 0.55 10.68
C SER A 120 0.24 0.47 11.99
N PHE A 121 -1.09 0.39 11.87
CA PHE A 121 -2.01 0.38 13.00
C PHE A 121 -2.97 -0.81 12.89
N GLU A 122 -3.15 -1.53 13.98
CA GLU A 122 -4.15 -2.60 14.05
C GLU A 122 -5.55 -2.00 14.24
N ILE A 123 -6.54 -2.63 13.63
CA ILE A 123 -7.94 -2.20 13.73
C ILE A 123 -8.72 -3.28 14.47
N ASP A 124 -9.30 -2.93 15.62
CA ASP A 124 -10.17 -3.84 16.37
C ASP A 124 -11.51 -3.15 16.59
N PHE A 125 -12.47 -3.43 15.72
CA PHE A 125 -13.82 -2.83 15.82
C PHE A 125 -14.60 -3.27 17.05
N ALA A 126 -14.17 -4.34 17.73
CA ALA A 126 -14.78 -4.77 18.98
C ALA A 126 -14.37 -3.85 20.14
N ASP A 127 -13.30 -3.08 20.00
CA ASP A 127 -12.86 -2.09 20.97
C ASP A 127 -13.58 -0.76 20.70
N GLU A 128 -14.27 -0.22 21.70
CA GLU A 128 -15.00 1.05 21.59
C GLU A 128 -14.07 2.22 21.24
N ASP A 129 -12.78 2.12 21.62
CA ASP A 129 -11.77 3.15 21.42
C ASP A 129 -10.88 2.89 20.18
N TRP A 130 -11.36 2.09 19.23
CA TRP A 130 -10.54 1.68 18.07
C TRP A 130 -10.00 2.87 17.25
N ARG A 131 -10.68 4.01 17.29
CA ARG A 131 -10.25 5.21 16.54
C ARG A 131 -9.08 5.93 17.18
N ASP A 132 -8.86 5.75 18.48
CA ASP A 132 -7.92 6.58 19.25
C ASP A 132 -6.47 6.47 18.75
N ASP A 133 -6.05 5.29 18.32
CA ASP A 133 -4.69 5.03 17.89
C ASP A 133 -4.48 5.22 16.39
N ILE A 134 -5.56 5.45 15.62
CA ILE A 134 -5.50 5.54 14.16
C ILE A 134 -5.63 7.01 13.72
N PRO A 135 -4.69 7.52 12.90
CA PRO A 135 -4.81 8.89 12.39
C PRO A 135 -6.13 9.12 11.66
N GLN A 136 -6.76 10.25 11.91
CA GLN A 136 -8.06 10.57 11.33
C GLN A 136 -8.02 10.59 9.81
N ASP A 137 -6.92 11.04 9.22
CA ASP A 137 -6.75 11.06 7.76
C ASP A 137 -6.87 9.65 7.16
N LEU A 138 -6.32 8.63 7.82
CA LEU A 138 -6.44 7.25 7.35
C LEU A 138 -7.87 6.74 7.50
N ILE A 139 -8.54 7.09 8.59
CA ILE A 139 -9.95 6.72 8.80
C ILE A 139 -10.81 7.28 7.67
N ASP A 140 -10.61 8.55 7.33
CA ASP A 140 -11.36 9.24 6.30
C ASP A 140 -11.04 8.71 4.89
N ASP A 141 -9.76 8.55 4.58
CA ASP A 141 -9.29 8.14 3.25
C ASP A 141 -9.76 6.72 2.88
N TRP A 142 -9.82 5.83 3.86
CA TRP A 142 -10.19 4.44 3.63
C TRP A 142 -11.63 4.11 4.03
N GLY A 143 -12.40 5.11 4.51
CA GLY A 143 -13.79 4.92 4.87
C GLY A 143 -14.01 3.96 6.01
N LEU A 144 -13.15 4.00 7.04
CA LEU A 144 -13.24 3.08 8.17
C LEU A 144 -14.52 3.23 8.97
N ASP A 145 -15.12 4.42 8.99
CA ASP A 145 -16.41 4.62 9.67
C ASP A 145 -17.52 3.80 9.01
N ASP A 146 -17.53 3.73 7.67
CA ASP A 146 -18.49 2.90 6.92
C ASP A 146 -18.21 1.42 7.15
N GLU A 147 -16.94 1.02 7.17
CA GLU A 147 -16.54 -0.36 7.47
C GLU A 147 -16.99 -0.77 8.87
N TYR A 148 -16.85 0.14 9.82
CA TYR A 148 -17.28 -0.09 11.22
C TYR A 148 -18.80 -0.27 11.29
N GLU A 149 -19.58 0.57 10.60
CA GLU A 149 -21.04 0.44 10.56
C GLU A 149 -21.48 -0.88 9.93
N ASN A 150 -20.81 -1.29 8.84
CA ASN A 150 -21.08 -2.59 8.20
C ASN A 150 -20.77 -3.75 9.15
N TRP A 151 -19.65 -3.66 9.87
CA TRP A 151 -19.26 -4.67 10.85
C TRP A 151 -20.31 -4.77 11.97
N LYS A 152 -20.82 -3.64 12.48
CA LYS A 152 -21.85 -3.61 13.52
C LYS A 152 -23.15 -4.26 13.04
N GLU A 153 -23.60 -3.95 11.85
CA GLU A 153 -24.81 -4.55 11.26
C GLU A 153 -24.66 -6.08 11.15
N TRP A 154 -23.48 -6.53 10.74
CA TRP A 154 -23.19 -7.96 10.60
C TRP A 154 -23.22 -8.67 11.97
N GLN A 155 -22.72 -8.02 13.02
CA GLN A 155 -22.75 -8.55 14.39
C GLN A 155 -24.19 -8.63 14.91
N ASP A 156 -25.00 -7.62 14.66
CA ASP A 156 -26.41 -7.60 15.06
C ASP A 156 -27.22 -8.72 14.39
N ASP A 157 -26.95 -9.00 13.11
CA ASP A 157 -27.58 -10.09 12.36
C ASP A 157 -27.21 -11.47 12.94
N GLU A 158 -25.98 -11.64 13.40
CA GLU A 158 -25.55 -12.89 14.07
C GLU A 158 -26.23 -13.08 15.44
N ASP A 159 -26.43 -11.99 16.17
CA ASP A 159 -27.06 -12.03 17.50
C ASP A 159 -28.57 -12.31 17.43
N ASP A 160 -29.22 -12.07 16.28
CA ASP A 160 -30.64 -12.33 16.06
C ASP A 160 -30.94 -13.79 15.71
N ASP A 161 -29.95 -14.63 15.57
CA ASP A 161 -30.08 -16.06 15.36
C ASP A 161 -30.02 -16.80 16.72
#